data_598b6d7bccecfa7876f1384494381754
#
_entry.id   598b6d7bccecfa7876f1384494381754
#
_cell.length_a   1.000
_cell.length_b   1.000
_cell.length_c   1.000
_cell.angle_alpha   90.00
_cell.angle_beta   90.00
_cell.angle_gamma   90.00
#
_symmetry.space_group_name_H-M   'P 1'
#
loop_
_entity.id
_entity.type
_entity.pdbx_description
1 polymer ?
#
loop_
_entity_poly.entity_id
_entity_poly.type
_entity_poly.pdbx_seq_one_letter_code
_entity_poly.pdbx_strand_id
1 'polypeptide(L)' 'MSLPKALKSQFTKSFHYHRENYPDEDYSTTFENCMNNTEFGEGNLIAFEELFDELWIAQWED' A
#
# COMPACT_ATOMS: atom_id res chain seq x y z
N MET A 1 -13.26 6.23 -8.53
CA MET A 1 -13.15 7.30 -7.53
C MET A 1 -11.73 7.33 -6.98
N SER A 2 -11.11 8.49 -6.96
CA SER A 2 -9.74 8.59 -6.48
C SER A 2 -9.67 8.65 -4.96
N LEU A 3 -8.57 8.17 -4.40
CA LEU A 3 -8.35 8.20 -2.97
C LEU A 3 -8.08 9.63 -2.50
N PRO A 4 -8.52 9.98 -1.28
CA PRO A 4 -8.09 11.22 -0.65
C PRO A 4 -6.57 11.25 -0.59
N LYS A 5 -6.00 12.42 -0.85
CA LYS A 5 -4.57 12.59 -0.90
C LYS A 5 -3.87 12.15 0.39
N ALA A 6 -4.48 12.48 1.53
CA ALA A 6 -3.90 12.11 2.83
C ALA A 6 -3.82 10.60 3.02
N LEU A 7 -4.88 9.88 2.63
CA LEU A 7 -4.90 8.42 2.76
C LEU A 7 -3.91 7.78 1.80
N LYS A 8 -3.83 8.29 0.58
CA LYS A 8 -2.88 7.80 -0.40
C LYS A 8 -1.46 7.96 0.12
N SER A 9 -1.16 9.10 0.73
CA SER A 9 0.15 9.37 1.30
C SER A 9 0.48 8.42 2.45
N GLN A 10 -0.47 8.19 3.35
CA GLN A 10 -0.29 7.26 4.46
C GLN A 10 0.01 5.85 3.97
N PHE A 11 -0.77 5.40 3.00
CA PHE A 11 -0.62 4.06 2.46
C PHE A 11 0.73 3.89 1.77
N THR A 12 1.12 4.87 0.98
CA THR A 12 2.39 4.83 0.26
C THR A 12 3.58 4.81 1.22
N LYS A 13 3.51 5.61 2.29
CA LYS A 13 4.56 5.61 3.31
C LYS A 13 4.66 4.26 4.02
N SER A 14 3.51 3.65 4.34
CA SER A 14 3.48 2.33 4.96
C SER A 14 4.08 1.28 4.01
N PHE A 15 3.77 1.37 2.73
CA PHE A 15 4.33 0.47 1.74
C PHE A 15 5.86 0.54 1.73
N HIS A 16 6.41 1.74 1.63
CA HIS A 16 7.86 1.92 1.59
C HIS A 16 8.51 1.45 2.89
N TYR A 17 7.89 1.75 4.02
CA TYR A 17 8.38 1.29 5.32
C TYR A 17 8.48 -0.23 5.37
N HIS A 18 7.43 -0.92 4.96
CA HIS A 18 7.42 -2.39 5.00
C HIS A 18 8.37 -3.01 3.99
N ARG A 19 8.51 -2.42 2.80
CA ARG A 19 9.47 -2.96 1.84
C ARG A 19 10.90 -2.77 2.31
N GLU A 20 11.17 -1.68 3.00
CA GLU A 20 12.52 -1.40 3.50
C GLU A 20 12.88 -2.24 4.72
N ASN A 21 11.94 -2.39 5.65
CA ASN A 21 12.20 -3.06 6.93
C ASN A 21 11.86 -4.55 6.93
N TYR A 22 10.98 -4.99 6.06
CA TYR A 22 10.53 -6.37 5.99
C TYR A 22 10.52 -6.84 4.54
N PRO A 23 11.69 -6.89 3.90
CA PRO A 23 11.75 -7.21 2.47
C PRO A 23 11.28 -8.63 2.12
N ASP A 24 11.21 -9.51 3.12
CA ASP A 24 10.77 -10.89 2.90
C ASP A 24 9.25 -11.06 2.96
N GLU A 25 8.51 -10.01 3.30
CA GLU A 25 7.06 -10.10 3.30
C GLU A 25 6.54 -10.32 1.87
N ASP A 26 5.57 -11.23 1.76
CA ASP A 26 4.96 -11.46 0.45
C ASP A 26 3.93 -10.38 0.12
N TYR A 27 3.36 -10.49 -1.07
CA TYR A 27 2.38 -9.52 -1.56
C TYR A 27 1.19 -9.38 -0.60
N SER A 28 0.59 -10.50 -0.21
CA SER A 28 -0.60 -10.48 0.63
C SER A 28 -0.32 -9.89 2.01
N THR A 29 0.79 -10.29 2.61
CA THR A 29 1.15 -9.82 3.94
C THR A 29 1.45 -8.33 3.93
N THR A 30 2.18 -7.87 2.92
CA THR A 30 2.51 -6.45 2.80
C THR A 30 1.25 -5.63 2.60
N PHE A 31 0.34 -6.09 1.74
CA PHE A 31 -0.92 -5.38 1.51
C PHE A 31 -1.74 -5.29 2.79
N GLU A 32 -1.87 -6.40 3.50
CA GLU A 32 -2.61 -6.43 4.75
C GLU A 32 -2.06 -5.44 5.78
N ASN A 33 -0.73 -5.41 5.91
CA ASN A 33 -0.09 -4.48 6.84
C ASN A 33 -0.30 -3.03 6.43
N CYS A 34 -0.22 -2.74 5.15
CA CYS A 34 -0.48 -1.38 4.66
C CYS A 34 -1.92 -0.96 4.94
N MET A 35 -2.88 -1.87 4.74
CA MET A 35 -4.29 -1.57 5.02
C MET A 35 -4.51 -1.34 6.51
N ASN A 36 -3.88 -2.13 7.36
CA ASN A 36 -4.03 -1.99 8.80
C ASN A 36 -3.44 -0.68 9.32
N ASN A 37 -2.45 -0.14 8.63
CA ASN A 37 -1.79 1.10 9.04
C ASN A 37 -2.41 2.34 8.40
N THR A 38 -3.48 2.17 7.62
CA THR A 38 -4.14 3.28 6.95
C THR A 38 -5.58 3.37 7.44
N GLU A 39 -5.96 4.54 7.92
CA GLU A 39 -7.32 4.76 8.42
C GLU A 39 -8.34 4.64 7.28
N PHE A 40 -9.52 4.09 7.62
CA PHE A 40 -10.65 4.01 6.70
C PHE A 40 -10.35 3.18 5.45
N GLY A 41 -9.42 2.25 5.55
CA GLY A 41 -9.05 1.43 4.42
C GLY A 41 -10.23 0.62 3.86
N GLU A 42 -11.12 0.14 4.72
CA GLU A 42 -12.24 -0.70 4.30
C GLU A 42 -13.13 -0.01 3.26
N GLY A 43 -13.39 1.27 3.43
CA GLY A 43 -14.25 2.01 2.52
C GLY A 43 -13.64 2.24 1.15
N ASN A 44 -12.34 1.98 1.01
CA ASN A 44 -11.59 2.27 -0.21
C ASN A 44 -10.77 1.08 -0.67
N LEU A 45 -11.21 -0.13 -0.32
CA LEU A 45 -10.42 -1.34 -0.58
C LEU A 45 -9.98 -1.48 -2.03
N ILE A 46 -10.90 -1.32 -2.97
CA ILE A 46 -10.57 -1.50 -4.39
C ILE A 46 -9.54 -0.48 -4.85
N ALA A 47 -9.72 0.79 -4.43
CA ALA A 47 -8.77 1.84 -4.79
C ALA A 47 -7.38 1.58 -4.21
N PHE A 48 -7.32 1.07 -2.98
CA PHE A 48 -6.04 0.72 -2.36
C PHE A 48 -5.40 -0.49 -3.04
N GLU A 49 -6.20 -1.46 -3.48
CA GLU A 49 -5.66 -2.60 -4.24
C GLU A 49 -4.99 -2.12 -5.53
N GLU A 50 -5.63 -1.20 -6.24
CA GLU A 50 -5.06 -0.65 -7.46
C GLU A 50 -3.77 0.12 -7.18
N LEU A 51 -3.77 0.93 -6.14
CA LEU A 51 -2.57 1.67 -5.75
C LEU A 51 -1.46 0.72 -5.34
N PHE A 52 -1.80 -0.31 -4.57
CA PHE A 52 -0.81 -1.27 -4.12
C PHE A 52 -0.18 -2.02 -5.30
N ASP A 53 -1.00 -2.40 -6.28
CA ASP A 53 -0.47 -3.07 -7.46
C ASP A 53 0.52 -2.19 -8.20
N GLU A 54 0.21 -0.90 -8.35
CA GLU A 54 1.13 0.03 -8.98
C GLU A 54 2.44 0.14 -8.22
N LEU A 55 2.36 0.25 -6.90
CA LEU A 55 3.54 0.34 -6.06
C LEU A 55 4.36 -0.95 -6.10
N TRP A 56 3.68 -2.08 -6.08
CA TRP A 56 4.35 -3.38 -6.10
C TRP A 56 5.11 -3.61 -7.39
N ILE A 57 4.48 -3.27 -8.50
CA ILE A 57 5.12 -3.42 -9.80
C ILE A 57 6.27 -2.43 -9.96
N ALA A 58 6.07 -1.20 -9.49
CA ALA A 58 7.08 -0.14 -9.63
C ALA A 58 8.38 -0.46 -8.91
N GLN A 59 8.34 -1.28 -7.84
CA GLN A 59 9.56 -1.64 -7.13
C GLN A 59 10.54 -2.46 -7.98
N TRP A 60 10.04 -3.10 -9.03
CA TRP A 60 10.86 -3.90 -9.94
C TRP A 60 11.31 -3.13 -11.18
N GLU A 61 10.83 -1.90 -11.33
CA GLU A 61 11.19 -1.05 -12.46
C GLU A 61 12.28 -0.07 -12.03
N ASP A 62 13.16 0.22 -12.92
CA ASP A 62 14.22 1.21 -12.67
C ASP A 62 13.93 2.53 -13.37
#